data_cd50529f495a66b33f840c289b4fe38e
#
_entry.id   cd50529f495a66b33f840c289b4fe38e
#
_cell.length_a   1.000
_cell.length_b   1.000
_cell.length_c   1.000
_cell.angle_alpha   90.00
_cell.angle_beta   90.00
_cell.angle_gamma   90.00
#
_symmetry.space_group_name_H-M   'P 1'
#
loop_
_entity.id
_entity.type
_entity.pdbx_description
1 polymer ?
#
loop_
_entity_poly.entity_id
_entity_poly.type
_entity_poly.pdbx_seq_one_letter_code
_entity_poly.pdbx_strand_id
1 'polypeptide(L)'
;MQASTQLSPLHPRTSGGCIASGYRLYTSVFRRIFRASWPLAVVYAIAMAAMSNYYISHVIPLMGLQTIVDPETMRQLTTQTTIVAVLLGLAFVVAATLMASCGFSAMRQHLATGEVSRPPHWWGRLDKPSLGRTVLSVAWVLVVLLLYGILTAGLVMLSQRSGLTSLLIGSVVFALAVLFLLLPLAYTVYHSILAERFSPAPPLRGWLSGLGHWGLLFVVILITGLTTLLLTLITQLPALILYAANIRSQLGALNGDDPGMPQGLLWLSFAVFFIGGFIQAYVHLSTLFPLYYAYGTIRANEEGRRESGATA
;
A
#
# COMPACT_ATOMS: atom_id res chain seq x y z
N MET A 1 35.37 -8.08 -5.80
CA MET A 1 34.55 -9.23 -5.43
C MET A 1 33.70 -9.07 -4.16
N GLN A 2 34.10 -8.30 -3.15
CA GLN A 2 33.31 -8.11 -1.90
C GLN A 2 32.02 -7.28 -2.06
N ALA A 3 31.93 -6.37 -3.01
CA ALA A 3 30.75 -5.52 -3.19
C ALA A 3 29.50 -6.28 -3.74
N SER A 4 29.69 -7.35 -4.51
CA SER A 4 28.57 -8.13 -5.07
C SER A 4 27.92 -9.05 -4.03
N THR A 5 28.68 -9.54 -3.06
CA THR A 5 28.18 -10.40 -1.98
C THR A 5 27.30 -9.63 -0.99
N GLN A 6 27.51 -8.31 -0.82
CA GLN A 6 26.71 -7.48 0.08
C GLN A 6 25.28 -7.19 -0.43
N LEU A 7 25.02 -7.32 -1.73
CA LEU A 7 23.71 -7.07 -2.33
C LEU A 7 22.87 -8.34 -2.55
N SER A 8 23.45 -9.54 -2.32
CA SER A 8 22.66 -10.78 -2.41
C SER A 8 21.52 -10.78 -1.39
N PRO A 9 20.25 -10.98 -1.80
CA PRO A 9 19.13 -10.98 -0.86
C PRO A 9 19.14 -12.20 0.07
N LEU A 10 19.65 -13.34 -0.40
CA LEU A 10 19.70 -14.63 0.34
C LEU A 10 20.91 -14.69 1.28
N HIS A 11 20.90 -13.83 2.29
CA HIS A 11 21.93 -13.80 3.35
C HIS A 11 21.29 -13.35 4.65
N PRO A 12 21.56 -14.01 5.80
CA PRO A 12 21.08 -13.58 7.10
C PRO A 12 21.53 -12.16 7.42
N ARG A 13 20.58 -11.29 7.81
CA ARG A 13 20.81 -9.89 8.16
C ARG A 13 20.04 -9.51 9.41
N THR A 14 20.53 -8.47 10.08
CA THR A 14 19.76 -7.77 11.12
C THR A 14 18.64 -6.93 10.49
N SER A 15 17.64 -6.54 11.26
CA SER A 15 16.53 -5.68 10.79
C SER A 15 17.05 -4.39 10.17
N GLY A 16 18.01 -3.72 10.81
CA GLY A 16 18.66 -2.51 10.26
C GLY A 16 19.44 -2.79 8.98
N GLY A 17 20.08 -3.96 8.87
CA GLY A 17 20.76 -4.40 7.66
C GLY A 17 19.80 -4.62 6.48
N CYS A 18 18.61 -5.19 6.73
CA CYS A 18 17.55 -5.34 5.72
C CYS A 18 17.09 -3.97 5.19
N ILE A 19 16.83 -3.01 6.09
CA ILE A 19 16.37 -1.67 5.75
C ILE A 19 17.44 -0.93 4.95
N ALA A 20 18.68 -0.88 5.44
CA ALA A 20 19.78 -0.20 4.78
C ALA A 20 20.07 -0.79 3.38
N SER A 21 20.12 -2.13 3.27
CA SER A 21 20.33 -2.81 1.99
C SER A 21 19.18 -2.58 1.02
N GLY A 22 17.93 -2.57 1.50
CA GLY A 22 16.74 -2.31 0.71
C GLY A 22 16.77 -0.91 0.08
N TYR A 23 16.96 0.12 0.87
CA TYR A 23 17.04 1.49 0.34
C TYR A 23 18.29 1.71 -0.52
N ARG A 24 19.43 1.09 -0.20
CA ARG A 24 20.64 1.14 -1.03
C ARG A 24 20.40 0.51 -2.41
N LEU A 25 19.73 -0.66 -2.45
CA LEU A 25 19.35 -1.27 -3.73
C LEU A 25 18.39 -0.35 -4.49
N TYR A 26 17.33 0.14 -3.85
CA TYR A 26 16.36 1.03 -4.48
C TYR A 26 17.03 2.25 -5.11
N THR A 27 17.86 2.96 -4.37
CA THR A 27 18.56 4.16 -4.87
C THR A 27 19.51 3.84 -6.01
N SER A 28 20.23 2.71 -5.96
CA SER A 28 21.17 2.29 -7.01
C SER A 28 20.48 1.96 -8.33
N VAL A 29 19.24 1.39 -8.27
CA VAL A 29 18.46 0.99 -9.46
C VAL A 29 17.37 1.99 -9.82
N PHE A 30 17.18 3.06 -9.02
CA PHE A 30 16.07 4.02 -9.16
C PHE A 30 15.95 4.56 -10.59
N ARG A 31 17.04 5.02 -11.19
CA ARG A 31 17.03 5.57 -12.57
C ARG A 31 16.53 4.55 -13.61
N ARG A 32 16.83 3.25 -13.39
CA ARG A 32 16.39 2.18 -14.29
C ARG A 32 14.92 1.87 -14.09
N ILE A 33 14.46 1.86 -12.84
CA ILE A 33 13.05 1.66 -12.49
C ILE A 33 12.22 2.85 -12.98
N PHE A 34 12.63 4.07 -12.70
CA PHE A 34 11.95 5.30 -13.10
C PHE A 34 11.68 5.32 -14.61
N ARG A 35 12.70 5.08 -15.44
CA ARG A 35 12.54 5.05 -16.90
C ARG A 35 11.57 3.99 -17.40
N ALA A 36 11.43 2.88 -16.66
CA ALA A 36 10.54 1.79 -17.02
C ALA A 36 9.11 1.96 -16.47
N SER A 37 8.93 2.72 -15.38
CA SER A 37 7.65 2.79 -14.66
C SER A 37 6.97 4.15 -14.70
N TRP A 38 7.61 5.20 -15.28
CA TRP A 38 7.02 6.55 -15.27
C TRP A 38 5.60 6.62 -15.88
N PRO A 39 5.23 5.87 -16.96
CA PRO A 39 3.86 5.92 -17.45
C PRO A 39 2.86 5.31 -16.46
N LEU A 40 3.28 4.24 -15.73
CA LEU A 40 2.47 3.64 -14.68
C LEU A 40 2.32 4.58 -13.48
N ALA A 41 3.37 5.34 -13.15
CA ALA A 41 3.32 6.37 -12.12
C ALA A 41 2.37 7.51 -12.51
N VAL A 42 2.29 7.87 -13.80
CA VAL A 42 1.28 8.83 -14.31
C VAL A 42 -0.13 8.28 -14.14
N VAL A 43 -0.38 7.02 -14.51
CA VAL A 43 -1.70 6.38 -14.31
C VAL A 43 -2.07 6.35 -12.82
N TYR A 44 -1.11 5.99 -11.96
CA TYR A 44 -1.30 6.03 -10.51
C TYR A 44 -1.65 7.44 -10.01
N ALA A 45 -0.91 8.46 -10.48
CA ALA A 45 -1.13 9.85 -10.10
C ALA A 45 -2.50 10.37 -10.55
N ILE A 46 -2.95 10.02 -11.76
CA ILE A 46 -4.29 10.37 -12.25
C ILE A 46 -5.36 9.71 -11.38
N ALA A 47 -5.24 8.43 -11.10
CA ALA A 47 -6.20 7.70 -10.28
C ALA A 47 -6.27 8.28 -8.86
N MET A 48 -5.11 8.58 -8.25
CA MET A 48 -5.03 9.22 -6.94
C MET A 48 -5.64 10.62 -6.94
N ALA A 49 -5.32 11.45 -7.93
CA ALA A 49 -5.86 12.80 -8.05
C ALA A 49 -7.37 12.80 -8.24
N ALA A 50 -7.88 11.92 -9.12
CA ALA A 50 -9.31 11.78 -9.35
C ALA A 50 -10.05 11.32 -8.09
N MET A 51 -9.53 10.31 -7.39
CA MET A 51 -10.10 9.82 -6.14
C MET A 51 -10.10 10.89 -5.05
N SER A 52 -8.98 11.59 -4.86
CA SER A 52 -8.85 12.64 -3.83
C SER A 52 -9.78 13.82 -4.12
N ASN A 53 -9.81 14.27 -5.37
CA ASN A 53 -10.68 15.39 -5.78
C ASN A 53 -12.16 15.04 -5.66
N TYR A 54 -12.52 13.81 -6.06
CA TYR A 54 -13.89 13.32 -5.90
C TYR A 54 -14.33 13.23 -4.44
N TYR A 55 -13.44 12.72 -3.59
CA TYR A 55 -13.70 12.60 -2.15
C TYR A 55 -13.97 13.97 -1.51
N ILE A 56 -13.14 14.97 -1.83
CA ILE A 56 -13.29 16.33 -1.31
C ILE A 56 -14.58 16.98 -1.83
N SER A 57 -14.88 16.83 -3.12
CA SER A 57 -15.98 17.55 -3.76
C SER A 57 -17.36 16.92 -3.52
N HIS A 58 -17.43 15.63 -3.18
CA HIS A 58 -18.72 14.91 -3.11
C HIS A 58 -18.91 14.20 -1.76
N VAL A 59 -17.90 13.51 -1.23
CA VAL A 59 -18.08 12.72 0.00
C VAL A 59 -18.17 13.62 1.25
N ILE A 60 -17.29 14.62 1.34
CA ILE A 60 -17.28 15.51 2.51
C ILE A 60 -18.55 16.35 2.63
N PRO A 61 -19.06 16.98 1.53
CA PRO A 61 -20.32 17.71 1.62
C PRO A 61 -21.52 16.88 2.04
N LEU A 62 -21.58 15.61 1.62
CA LEU A 62 -22.65 14.69 2.05
C LEU A 62 -22.71 14.52 3.58
N MET A 63 -21.57 14.55 4.27
CA MET A 63 -21.56 14.44 5.72
C MET A 63 -22.23 15.64 6.40
N GLY A 64 -22.14 16.83 5.79
CA GLY A 64 -22.82 18.05 6.29
C GLY A 64 -24.31 18.12 5.94
N LEU A 65 -24.76 17.45 4.88
CA LEU A 65 -26.14 17.50 4.41
C LEU A 65 -27.09 16.53 5.13
N GLN A 66 -26.57 15.60 5.94
CA GLN A 66 -27.37 14.56 6.61
C GLN A 66 -28.52 15.08 7.48
N THR A 67 -28.42 16.29 7.99
CA THR A 67 -29.46 16.91 8.85
C THR A 67 -30.45 17.81 8.10
N ILE A 68 -30.21 18.12 6.83
CA ILE A 68 -30.94 19.16 6.07
C ILE A 68 -31.79 18.53 4.95
N VAL A 69 -31.37 17.39 4.39
CA VAL A 69 -31.98 16.75 3.23
C VAL A 69 -32.92 15.62 3.67
N ASP A 70 -34.03 15.42 2.94
CA ASP A 70 -34.95 14.32 3.19
C ASP A 70 -34.27 12.95 3.08
N PRO A 71 -34.71 11.94 3.84
CA PRO A 71 -34.02 10.63 3.93
C PRO A 71 -33.92 9.89 2.60
N GLU A 72 -34.90 10.02 1.69
CA GLU A 72 -34.89 9.30 0.41
C GLU A 72 -33.91 9.94 -0.59
N THR A 73 -33.93 11.25 -0.71
CA THR A 73 -32.94 12.00 -1.52
C THR A 73 -31.52 11.76 -0.98
N MET A 74 -31.36 11.78 0.35
CA MET A 74 -30.06 11.50 0.97
C MET A 74 -29.58 10.08 0.66
N ARG A 75 -30.46 9.09 0.68
CA ARG A 75 -30.12 7.71 0.33
C ARG A 75 -29.67 7.59 -1.12
N GLN A 76 -30.36 8.24 -2.07
CA GLN A 76 -29.97 8.24 -3.48
C GLN A 76 -28.61 8.87 -3.71
N LEU A 77 -28.36 10.06 -3.13
CA LEU A 77 -27.08 10.76 -3.22
C LEU A 77 -25.93 9.93 -2.62
N THR A 78 -26.16 9.35 -1.46
CA THR A 78 -25.17 8.49 -0.79
C THR A 78 -24.86 7.25 -1.63
N THR A 79 -25.87 6.62 -2.22
CA THR A 79 -25.68 5.44 -3.07
C THR A 79 -24.86 5.77 -4.31
N GLN A 80 -25.22 6.83 -5.04
CA GLN A 80 -24.48 7.27 -6.23
C GLN A 80 -23.03 7.64 -5.90
N THR A 81 -22.82 8.41 -4.84
CA THR A 81 -21.48 8.83 -4.40
C THR A 81 -20.65 7.63 -3.99
N THR A 82 -21.23 6.66 -3.30
CA THR A 82 -20.53 5.42 -2.89
C THR A 82 -20.12 4.59 -4.10
N ILE A 83 -20.99 4.42 -5.10
CA ILE A 83 -20.66 3.66 -6.31
C ILE A 83 -19.47 4.29 -7.04
N VAL A 84 -19.47 5.60 -7.25
CA VAL A 84 -18.38 6.29 -7.93
C VAL A 84 -17.08 6.22 -7.09
N ALA A 85 -17.16 6.42 -5.77
CA ALA A 85 -16.01 6.29 -4.89
C ALA A 85 -15.38 4.88 -4.95
N VAL A 86 -16.21 3.83 -4.98
CA VAL A 86 -15.75 2.44 -5.12
C VAL A 86 -15.07 2.21 -6.48
N LEU A 87 -15.65 2.72 -7.58
CA LEU A 87 -15.05 2.60 -8.91
C LEU A 87 -13.69 3.31 -9.00
N LEU A 88 -13.59 4.51 -8.45
CA LEU A 88 -12.31 5.25 -8.39
C LEU A 88 -11.31 4.55 -7.49
N GLY A 89 -11.74 4.01 -6.35
CA GLY A 89 -10.92 3.19 -5.46
C GLY A 89 -10.38 1.93 -6.16
N LEU A 90 -11.22 1.23 -6.94
CA LEU A 90 -10.78 0.09 -7.74
C LEU A 90 -9.77 0.51 -8.82
N ALA A 91 -10.00 1.62 -9.51
CA ALA A 91 -9.05 2.15 -10.49
C ALA A 91 -7.69 2.47 -9.84
N PHE A 92 -7.70 3.06 -8.64
CA PHE A 92 -6.51 3.33 -7.86
C PHE A 92 -5.78 2.03 -7.46
N VAL A 93 -6.51 1.02 -6.98
CA VAL A 93 -5.94 -0.30 -6.62
C VAL A 93 -5.30 -0.96 -7.83
N VAL A 94 -5.93 -0.91 -9.00
CA VAL A 94 -5.36 -1.43 -10.25
C VAL A 94 -4.06 -0.69 -10.59
N ALA A 95 -4.05 0.64 -10.55
CA ALA A 95 -2.86 1.44 -10.83
C ALA A 95 -1.72 1.14 -9.83
N ALA A 96 -2.02 1.03 -8.53
CA ALA A 96 -1.07 0.66 -7.50
C ALA A 96 -0.51 -0.76 -7.72
N THR A 97 -1.35 -1.71 -8.13
CA THR A 97 -0.96 -3.09 -8.44
C THR A 97 0.00 -3.14 -9.63
N LEU A 98 -0.27 -2.37 -10.68
CA LEU A 98 0.62 -2.26 -11.85
C LEU A 98 1.98 -1.69 -11.44
N MET A 99 1.99 -0.65 -10.61
CA MET A 99 3.22 -0.03 -10.11
C MET A 99 4.03 -1.01 -9.23
N ALA A 100 3.38 -1.70 -8.31
CA ALA A 100 3.99 -2.73 -7.47
C ALA A 100 4.55 -3.90 -8.29
N SER A 101 3.82 -4.34 -9.33
CA SER A 101 4.25 -5.40 -10.25
C SER A 101 5.58 -5.05 -10.95
N CYS A 102 5.76 -3.78 -11.32
CA CYS A 102 7.04 -3.30 -11.87
C CYS A 102 8.19 -3.45 -10.85
N GLY A 103 7.94 -3.14 -9.57
CA GLY A 103 8.90 -3.33 -8.49
C GLY A 103 9.26 -4.80 -8.26
N PHE A 104 8.26 -5.66 -8.19
CA PHE A 104 8.46 -7.11 -8.01
C PHE A 104 9.18 -7.76 -9.19
N SER A 105 8.92 -7.32 -10.41
CA SER A 105 9.66 -7.77 -11.60
C SER A 105 11.16 -7.41 -11.49
N ALA A 106 11.48 -6.20 -11.02
CA ALA A 106 12.86 -5.80 -10.79
C ALA A 106 13.55 -6.64 -9.70
N MET A 107 12.84 -6.93 -8.59
CA MET A 107 13.35 -7.78 -7.50
C MET A 107 13.57 -9.22 -7.94
N ARG A 108 12.64 -9.76 -8.74
CA ARG A 108 12.75 -11.11 -9.28
C ARG A 108 13.95 -11.24 -10.22
N GLN A 109 14.17 -10.24 -11.08
CA GLN A 109 15.36 -10.20 -11.92
C GLN A 109 16.64 -10.13 -11.07
N HIS A 110 16.66 -9.25 -10.06
CA HIS A 110 17.79 -9.15 -9.13
C HIS A 110 18.05 -10.49 -8.40
N LEU A 111 17.00 -11.20 -8.00
CA LEU A 111 17.13 -12.52 -7.36
C LEU A 111 17.75 -13.56 -8.30
N ALA A 112 17.39 -13.52 -9.60
CA ALA A 112 17.85 -14.50 -10.60
C ALA A 112 19.26 -14.23 -11.13
N THR A 113 19.63 -12.94 -11.32
CA THR A 113 20.87 -12.57 -12.02
C THR A 113 21.86 -11.78 -11.15
N GLY A 114 21.48 -11.38 -9.95
CA GLY A 114 22.26 -10.46 -9.09
C GLY A 114 22.21 -9.00 -9.55
N GLU A 115 21.65 -8.72 -10.72
CA GLU A 115 21.58 -7.38 -11.29
C GLU A 115 20.18 -7.03 -11.79
N VAL A 116 19.86 -5.74 -11.81
CA VAL A 116 18.62 -5.24 -12.43
C VAL A 116 18.98 -4.66 -13.79
N SER A 117 18.71 -5.40 -14.87
CA SER A 117 18.97 -4.95 -16.24
C SER A 117 17.98 -3.87 -16.68
N ARG A 118 18.34 -3.11 -17.72
CA ARG A 118 17.46 -2.12 -18.34
C ARG A 118 16.51 -2.83 -19.31
N PRO A 119 15.18 -2.73 -19.13
CA PRO A 119 14.27 -3.32 -20.10
C PRO A 119 14.32 -2.53 -21.41
N PRO A 120 14.17 -3.21 -22.57
CA PRO A 120 14.17 -2.55 -23.88
C PRO A 120 13.00 -1.59 -24.05
N HIS A 121 11.83 -1.89 -23.45
CA HIS A 121 10.61 -1.09 -23.49
C HIS A 121 10.04 -0.90 -22.08
N TRP A 122 9.23 0.16 -21.88
CA TRP A 122 8.61 0.45 -20.58
C TRP A 122 7.67 -0.68 -20.10
N TRP A 123 6.96 -1.37 -21.01
CA TRP A 123 6.14 -2.54 -20.68
C TRP A 123 6.95 -3.83 -20.48
N GLY A 124 8.23 -3.85 -20.84
CA GLY A 124 9.10 -5.01 -20.65
C GLY A 124 9.34 -5.41 -19.20
N ARG A 125 8.96 -4.54 -18.24
CA ARG A 125 8.92 -4.86 -16.81
C ARG A 125 7.57 -5.41 -16.33
N LEU A 126 6.53 -5.33 -17.14
CA LEU A 126 5.26 -5.98 -16.86
C LEU A 126 5.32 -7.43 -17.35
N ASP A 127 6.19 -8.22 -16.73
CA ASP A 127 6.30 -9.65 -16.99
C ASP A 127 4.99 -10.34 -16.60
N LYS A 128 4.36 -11.07 -17.57
CA LYS A 128 3.06 -11.73 -17.38
C LYS A 128 2.99 -12.58 -16.09
N PRO A 129 3.99 -13.43 -15.77
CA PRO A 129 3.94 -14.20 -14.53
C PRO A 129 4.09 -13.33 -13.27
N SER A 130 4.85 -12.25 -13.30
CA SER A 130 4.98 -11.30 -12.20
C SER A 130 3.68 -10.55 -11.97
N LEU A 131 3.05 -10.06 -13.05
CA LEU A 131 1.78 -9.35 -13.00
C LEU A 131 0.67 -10.24 -12.43
N GLY A 132 0.51 -11.46 -12.96
CA GLY A 132 -0.52 -12.40 -12.49
C GLY A 132 -0.37 -12.74 -11.00
N ARG A 133 0.86 -12.96 -10.53
CA ARG A 133 1.14 -13.22 -9.11
C ARG A 133 0.86 -12.01 -8.23
N THR A 134 1.23 -10.82 -8.69
CA THR A 134 0.96 -9.58 -7.94
C THR A 134 -0.54 -9.32 -7.85
N VAL A 135 -1.27 -9.47 -8.95
CA VAL A 135 -2.75 -9.33 -8.97
C VAL A 135 -3.40 -10.32 -8.01
N LEU A 136 -3.00 -11.60 -8.06
CA LEU A 136 -3.53 -12.62 -7.16
C LEU A 136 -3.22 -12.30 -5.69
N SER A 137 -1.99 -11.87 -5.40
CA SER A 137 -1.60 -11.49 -4.03
C SER A 137 -2.36 -10.27 -3.53
N VAL A 138 -2.57 -9.26 -4.37
CA VAL A 138 -3.40 -8.08 -4.04
C VAL A 138 -4.86 -8.49 -3.83
N ALA A 139 -5.41 -9.37 -4.68
CA ALA A 139 -6.77 -9.88 -4.49
C ALA A 139 -6.92 -10.59 -3.12
N TRP A 140 -5.94 -11.42 -2.73
CA TRP A 140 -5.95 -12.05 -1.40
C TRP A 140 -5.84 -11.03 -0.25
N VAL A 141 -4.99 -10.00 -0.39
CA VAL A 141 -4.91 -8.91 0.59
C VAL A 141 -6.24 -8.18 0.70
N LEU A 142 -6.90 -7.90 -0.43
CA LEU A 142 -8.23 -7.26 -0.43
C LEU A 142 -9.29 -8.13 0.25
N VAL A 143 -9.29 -9.45 0.03
CA VAL A 143 -10.19 -10.38 0.72
C VAL A 143 -9.95 -10.33 2.23
N VAL A 144 -8.69 -10.35 2.67
CA VAL A 144 -8.35 -10.25 4.10
C VAL A 144 -8.81 -8.91 4.69
N LEU A 145 -8.60 -7.79 3.97
CA LEU A 145 -9.05 -6.47 4.41
C LEU A 145 -10.59 -6.36 4.44
N LEU A 146 -11.28 -6.99 3.50
CA LEU A 146 -12.75 -7.03 3.48
C LEU A 146 -13.30 -7.82 4.66
N LEU A 147 -12.73 -9.00 4.94
CA LEU A 147 -13.08 -9.79 6.13
C LEU A 147 -12.81 -9.01 7.42
N TYR A 148 -11.69 -8.30 7.48
CA TYR A 148 -11.36 -7.38 8.56
C TYR A 148 -12.40 -6.29 8.73
N GLY A 149 -12.80 -5.63 7.63
CA GLY A 149 -13.84 -4.59 7.65
C GLY A 149 -15.20 -5.12 8.16
N ILE A 150 -15.61 -6.29 7.70
CA ILE A 150 -16.85 -6.96 8.15
C ILE A 150 -16.79 -7.28 9.65
N LEU A 151 -15.68 -7.83 10.11
CA LEU A 151 -15.47 -8.14 11.53
C LEU A 151 -15.46 -6.86 12.38
N THR A 152 -14.80 -5.79 11.92
CA THR A 152 -14.79 -4.51 12.64
C THR A 152 -16.19 -3.91 12.72
N ALA A 153 -16.92 -3.89 11.61
CA ALA A 153 -18.29 -3.40 11.58
C ALA A 153 -19.20 -4.20 12.53
N GLY A 154 -19.07 -5.55 12.55
CA GLY A 154 -19.79 -6.43 13.46
C GLY A 154 -19.48 -6.13 14.92
N LEU A 155 -18.21 -5.93 15.29
CA LEU A 155 -17.78 -5.56 16.63
C LEU A 155 -18.33 -4.18 17.05
N VAL A 156 -18.31 -3.20 16.14
CA VAL A 156 -18.88 -1.86 16.39
C VAL A 156 -20.38 -1.96 16.63
N MET A 157 -21.11 -2.75 15.85
CA MET A 157 -22.55 -2.97 16.07
C MET A 157 -22.84 -3.67 17.40
N LEU A 158 -22.03 -4.66 17.78
CA LEU A 158 -22.19 -5.38 19.04
C LEU A 158 -21.90 -4.49 20.25
N SER A 159 -20.92 -3.60 20.14
CA SER A 159 -20.49 -2.73 21.21
C SER A 159 -21.44 -1.55 21.45
N GLN A 160 -22.20 -1.12 20.45
CA GLN A 160 -23.30 -0.16 20.64
C GLN A 160 -24.37 -0.65 21.62
N ARG A 161 -24.50 -1.99 21.77
CA ARG A 161 -25.42 -2.63 22.73
C ARG A 161 -24.83 -2.75 24.14
N SER A 162 -23.53 -2.68 24.33
CA SER A 162 -22.87 -3.05 25.60
C SER A 162 -22.18 -1.89 26.34
N GLY A 163 -22.21 -0.68 25.80
CA GLY A 163 -21.61 0.52 26.42
C GLY A 163 -20.19 0.84 25.95
N LEU A 164 -19.76 2.08 26.20
CA LEU A 164 -18.58 2.69 25.59
C LEU A 164 -17.24 2.00 25.94
N THR A 165 -17.11 1.47 27.14
CA THR A 165 -15.86 0.88 27.66
C THR A 165 -15.52 -0.47 27.00
N SER A 166 -16.53 -1.29 26.74
CA SER A 166 -16.35 -2.58 26.03
C SER A 166 -15.99 -2.35 24.56
N LEU A 167 -16.44 -1.24 23.96
CA LEU A 167 -16.09 -0.82 22.60
C LEU A 167 -14.60 -0.52 22.47
N LEU A 168 -14.03 0.26 23.40
CA LEU A 168 -12.62 0.61 23.41
C LEU A 168 -11.74 -0.62 23.60
N ILE A 169 -12.06 -1.47 24.58
CA ILE A 169 -11.29 -2.71 24.81
C ILE A 169 -11.38 -3.65 23.61
N GLY A 170 -12.58 -3.87 23.07
CA GLY A 170 -12.79 -4.71 21.90
C GLY A 170 -12.03 -4.23 20.66
N SER A 171 -12.03 -2.91 20.40
CA SER A 171 -11.31 -2.34 19.25
C SER A 171 -9.80 -2.43 19.40
N VAL A 172 -9.25 -2.25 20.59
CA VAL A 172 -7.82 -2.40 20.86
C VAL A 172 -7.38 -3.85 20.70
N VAL A 173 -8.10 -4.80 21.31
CA VAL A 173 -7.80 -6.23 21.18
C VAL A 173 -7.87 -6.67 19.71
N PHE A 174 -8.87 -6.20 18.98
CA PHE A 174 -9.04 -6.52 17.58
C PHE A 174 -7.91 -5.91 16.71
N ALA A 175 -7.53 -4.65 16.95
CA ALA A 175 -6.43 -4.01 16.24
C ALA A 175 -5.09 -4.75 16.47
N LEU A 176 -4.82 -5.19 17.70
CA LEU A 176 -3.65 -6.00 18.02
C LEU A 176 -3.69 -7.37 17.33
N ALA A 177 -4.82 -8.05 17.33
CA ALA A 177 -5.00 -9.33 16.66
C ALA A 177 -4.76 -9.22 15.14
N VAL A 178 -5.24 -8.15 14.52
CA VAL A 178 -5.02 -7.90 13.10
C VAL A 178 -3.57 -7.55 12.81
N LEU A 179 -2.94 -6.72 13.62
CA LEU A 179 -1.51 -6.45 13.49
C LEU A 179 -0.70 -7.75 13.52
N PHE A 180 -1.04 -8.66 14.43
CA PHE A 180 -0.43 -9.97 14.53
C PHE A 180 -0.67 -10.84 13.29
N LEU A 181 -1.86 -10.76 12.72
CA LEU A 181 -2.29 -11.53 11.55
C LEU A 181 -1.70 -10.99 10.24
N LEU A 182 -1.52 -9.67 10.11
CA LEU A 182 -1.05 -9.04 8.87
C LEU A 182 0.46 -9.12 8.68
N LEU A 183 1.25 -9.18 9.75
CA LEU A 183 2.71 -9.25 9.65
C LEU A 183 3.24 -10.47 8.87
N PRO A 184 2.78 -11.71 9.17
CA PRO A 184 3.15 -12.87 8.37
C PRO A 184 2.66 -12.81 6.92
N LEU A 185 1.57 -12.08 6.66
CA LEU A 185 1.04 -11.90 5.30
C LEU A 185 2.06 -11.20 4.39
N ALA A 186 2.83 -10.25 4.92
CA ALA A 186 3.89 -9.61 4.15
C ALA A 186 4.90 -10.65 3.62
N TYR A 187 5.38 -11.57 4.47
CA TYR A 187 6.27 -12.64 4.03
C TYR A 187 5.62 -13.55 2.99
N THR A 188 4.37 -13.97 3.21
CA THR A 188 3.67 -14.87 2.30
C THR A 188 3.44 -14.25 0.92
N VAL A 189 3.15 -12.95 0.85
CA VAL A 189 3.04 -12.19 -0.41
C VAL A 189 4.37 -12.24 -1.19
N TYR A 190 5.48 -11.90 -0.54
CA TYR A 190 6.80 -11.98 -1.17
C TYR A 190 7.14 -13.40 -1.61
N HIS A 191 6.86 -14.39 -0.77
CA HIS A 191 7.08 -15.79 -1.09
C HIS A 191 6.27 -16.23 -2.33
N SER A 192 5.00 -15.83 -2.43
CA SER A 192 4.15 -16.19 -3.57
C SER A 192 4.59 -15.53 -4.89
N ILE A 193 5.03 -14.27 -4.82
CA ILE A 193 5.43 -13.49 -6.01
C ILE A 193 6.82 -13.89 -6.49
N LEU A 194 7.77 -14.12 -5.57
CA LEU A 194 9.17 -14.41 -5.88
C LEU A 194 9.47 -15.91 -6.06
N ALA A 195 8.52 -16.80 -5.71
CA ALA A 195 8.68 -18.24 -5.90
C ALA A 195 8.91 -18.61 -7.38
N GLU A 196 9.70 -19.63 -7.63
CA GLU A 196 9.98 -20.11 -9.00
C GLU A 196 8.74 -20.74 -9.66
N ARG A 197 7.95 -21.47 -8.88
CA ARG A 197 6.72 -22.14 -9.37
C ARG A 197 5.50 -21.33 -9.00
N PHE A 198 4.63 -21.05 -9.98
CA PHE A 198 3.34 -20.44 -9.76
C PHE A 198 2.39 -21.46 -9.07
N SER A 199 1.80 -21.06 -7.97
CA SER A 199 0.72 -21.81 -7.34
C SER A 199 -0.49 -20.88 -7.20
N PRO A 200 -1.66 -21.24 -7.75
CA PRO A 200 -2.89 -20.47 -7.56
C PRO A 200 -3.45 -20.59 -6.14
N ALA A 201 -2.88 -21.49 -5.32
CA ALA A 201 -3.28 -21.64 -3.93
C ALA A 201 -3.07 -20.33 -3.14
N PRO A 202 -3.91 -20.06 -2.13
CA PRO A 202 -3.75 -18.89 -1.28
C PRO A 202 -2.33 -18.84 -0.72
N PRO A 203 -1.75 -17.64 -0.55
CA PRO A 203 -0.38 -17.45 -0.09
C PRO A 203 -0.20 -17.81 1.40
N LEU A 204 -0.88 -18.87 1.85
CA LEU A 204 -0.77 -19.39 3.22
C LEU A 204 0.48 -20.24 3.42
N ARG A 205 1.09 -20.72 2.31
CA ARG A 205 2.39 -21.38 2.38
C ARG A 205 3.46 -20.38 2.82
N GLY A 206 4.08 -20.63 3.94
CA GLY A 206 5.07 -19.72 4.54
C GLY A 206 4.53 -18.86 5.68
N TRP A 207 3.22 -18.93 5.99
CA TRP A 207 2.64 -18.23 7.13
C TRP A 207 3.36 -18.56 8.45
N LEU A 208 3.60 -19.84 8.72
CA LEU A 208 4.31 -20.29 9.90
C LEU A 208 5.77 -19.79 9.92
N SER A 209 6.41 -19.74 8.75
CA SER A 209 7.76 -19.16 8.61
C SER A 209 7.78 -17.68 8.93
N GLY A 210 6.81 -16.93 8.42
CA GLY A 210 6.62 -15.53 8.76
C GLY A 210 6.34 -15.30 10.24
N LEU A 211 5.54 -16.18 10.87
CA LEU A 211 5.22 -16.12 12.28
C LEU A 211 6.47 -16.40 13.15
N GLY A 212 7.30 -17.36 12.74
CA GLY A 212 8.56 -17.67 13.44
C GLY A 212 9.59 -16.53 13.42
N HIS A 213 9.46 -15.59 12.47
CA HIS A 213 10.34 -14.41 12.33
C HIS A 213 9.58 -13.09 12.53
N TRP A 214 8.50 -13.13 13.33
CA TRP A 214 7.62 -11.99 13.55
C TRP A 214 8.37 -10.72 13.98
N GLY A 215 9.33 -10.82 14.90
CA GLY A 215 10.08 -9.67 15.40
C GLY A 215 10.88 -8.95 14.31
N LEU A 216 11.51 -9.69 13.39
CA LEU A 216 12.22 -9.11 12.25
C LEU A 216 11.25 -8.37 11.31
N LEU A 217 10.13 -9.01 10.97
CA LEU A 217 9.10 -8.41 10.10
C LEU A 217 8.50 -7.17 10.76
N PHE A 218 8.19 -7.23 12.06
CA PHE A 218 7.63 -6.10 12.80
C PHE A 218 8.54 -4.87 12.73
N VAL A 219 9.83 -5.03 13.08
CA VAL A 219 10.78 -3.91 13.07
C VAL A 219 10.97 -3.34 11.66
N VAL A 220 11.10 -4.20 10.64
CA VAL A 220 11.29 -3.73 9.27
C VAL A 220 10.04 -3.00 8.78
N ILE A 221 8.84 -3.53 9.01
CA ILE A 221 7.57 -2.91 8.61
C ILE A 221 7.36 -1.59 9.37
N LEU A 222 7.62 -1.57 10.67
CA LEU A 222 7.45 -0.37 11.51
C LEU A 222 8.35 0.76 11.04
N ILE A 223 9.65 0.52 10.90
CA ILE A 223 10.61 1.57 10.51
C ILE A 223 10.36 2.01 9.06
N THR A 224 10.12 1.05 8.15
CA THR A 224 9.81 1.37 6.75
C THR A 224 8.49 2.14 6.64
N GLY A 225 7.47 1.75 7.39
CA GLY A 225 6.19 2.44 7.46
C GLY A 225 6.31 3.85 8.02
N LEU A 226 7.08 4.04 9.10
CA LEU A 226 7.34 5.37 9.67
C LEU A 226 8.10 6.28 8.69
N THR A 227 9.12 5.73 8.01
CA THR A 227 9.85 6.46 6.97
C THR A 227 8.91 6.88 5.83
N THR A 228 8.06 5.97 5.38
CA THR A 228 7.05 6.25 4.34
C THR A 228 6.06 7.30 4.79
N LEU A 229 5.57 7.20 6.02
CA LEU A 229 4.64 8.20 6.60
C LEU A 229 5.26 9.59 6.60
N LEU A 230 6.51 9.73 7.07
CA LEU A 230 7.22 11.01 7.06
C LEU A 230 7.39 11.57 5.65
N LEU A 231 7.83 10.74 4.70
CA LEU A 231 7.98 11.15 3.31
C LEU A 231 6.62 11.55 2.71
N THR A 232 5.56 10.81 3.01
CA THR A 232 4.20 11.11 2.57
C THR A 232 3.72 12.45 3.13
N LEU A 233 3.89 12.69 4.43
CA LEU A 233 3.50 13.96 5.05
C LEU A 233 4.22 15.15 4.40
N ILE A 234 5.53 15.03 4.15
CA ILE A 234 6.32 16.10 3.52
C ILE A 234 5.85 16.32 2.07
N THR A 235 5.71 15.27 1.28
CA THR A 235 5.37 15.38 -0.14
C THR A 235 3.92 15.76 -0.40
N GLN A 236 3.01 15.41 0.51
CA GLN A 236 1.58 15.72 0.42
C GLN A 236 1.18 17.00 1.17
N LEU A 237 2.13 17.72 1.76
CA LEU A 237 1.86 18.95 2.52
C LEU A 237 1.08 20.00 1.69
N PRO A 238 1.42 20.28 0.41
CA PRO A 238 0.63 21.20 -0.42
C PRO A 238 -0.80 20.70 -0.64
N ALA A 239 -0.97 19.39 -0.84
CA ALA A 239 -2.28 18.76 -1.01
C ALA A 239 -3.11 18.84 0.28
N LEU A 240 -2.51 18.65 1.45
CA LEU A 240 -3.17 18.78 2.77
C LEU A 240 -3.64 20.22 3.03
N ILE A 241 -2.85 21.22 2.64
CA ILE A 241 -3.23 22.64 2.77
C ILE A 241 -4.46 22.92 1.89
N LEU A 242 -4.45 22.49 0.64
CA LEU A 242 -5.60 22.67 -0.26
C LEU A 242 -6.83 21.90 0.23
N TYR A 243 -6.63 20.72 0.77
CA TYR A 243 -7.69 19.91 1.38
C TYR A 243 -8.35 20.65 2.55
N ALA A 244 -7.55 21.18 3.49
CA ALA A 244 -8.04 21.94 4.63
C ALA A 244 -8.76 23.24 4.21
N ALA A 245 -8.22 23.95 3.21
CA ALA A 245 -8.85 25.15 2.66
C ALA A 245 -10.20 24.84 2.02
N ASN A 246 -10.31 23.72 1.29
CA ASN A 246 -11.57 23.31 0.66
C ASN A 246 -12.63 22.93 1.71
N ILE A 247 -12.26 22.13 2.73
CA ILE A 247 -13.18 21.82 3.83
C ILE A 247 -13.68 23.10 4.52
N ARG A 248 -12.78 24.04 4.81
CA ARG A 248 -13.15 25.29 5.47
C ARG A 248 -14.12 26.14 4.63
N SER A 249 -13.89 26.21 3.32
CA SER A 249 -14.80 26.91 2.40
C SER A 249 -16.18 26.24 2.34
N GLN A 250 -16.24 24.90 2.31
CA GLN A 250 -17.51 24.18 2.31
C GLN A 250 -18.29 24.36 3.63
N LEU A 251 -17.59 24.33 4.77
CA LEU A 251 -18.21 24.60 6.07
C LEU A 251 -18.71 26.05 6.18
N GLY A 252 -17.98 27.03 5.60
CA GLY A 252 -18.44 28.41 5.51
C GLY A 252 -19.73 28.54 4.71
N ALA A 253 -19.79 27.89 3.52
CA ALA A 253 -20.99 27.89 2.68
C ALA A 253 -22.20 27.26 3.39
N LEU A 254 -22.02 26.22 4.19
CA LEU A 254 -23.08 25.61 5.00
C LEU A 254 -23.56 26.54 6.12
N ASN A 255 -22.71 27.45 6.58
CA ASN A 255 -23.06 28.48 7.58
C ASN A 255 -23.66 29.77 6.98
N GLY A 256 -23.85 29.81 5.65
CA GLY A 256 -24.42 30.95 4.94
C GLY A 256 -23.40 31.97 4.45
N ASP A 257 -22.10 31.68 4.58
CA ASP A 257 -21.05 32.48 3.97
C ASP A 257 -21.05 32.27 2.44
N ASP A 258 -20.61 33.28 1.70
CA ASP A 258 -20.51 33.19 0.24
C ASP A 258 -19.59 32.02 -0.17
N PRO A 259 -19.98 31.15 -1.10
CA PRO A 259 -19.13 30.03 -1.53
C PRO A 259 -17.87 30.55 -2.22
N GLY A 260 -16.84 30.78 -1.41
CA GLY A 260 -15.68 31.58 -1.75
C GLY A 260 -14.59 30.88 -2.55
N MET A 261 -14.84 29.68 -3.16
CA MET A 261 -13.80 29.03 -3.93
C MET A 261 -13.91 29.31 -5.42
N PRO A 262 -12.93 29.99 -6.05
CA PRO A 262 -12.90 30.18 -7.49
C PRO A 262 -12.90 28.85 -8.24
N GLN A 263 -13.60 28.76 -9.38
CA GLN A 263 -13.63 27.54 -10.22
C GLN A 263 -12.22 27.05 -10.64
N GLY A 264 -11.24 27.95 -10.75
CA GLY A 264 -9.85 27.61 -11.05
C GLY A 264 -9.16 26.77 -9.95
N LEU A 265 -9.68 26.79 -8.72
CA LEU A 265 -9.10 26.03 -7.61
C LEU A 265 -9.30 24.52 -7.75
N LEU A 266 -10.33 24.05 -8.44
CA LEU A 266 -10.55 22.64 -8.75
C LEU A 266 -9.41 22.08 -9.62
N TRP A 267 -9.00 22.84 -10.64
CA TRP A 267 -7.89 22.45 -11.51
C TRP A 267 -6.54 22.49 -10.78
N LEU A 268 -6.34 23.51 -9.94
CA LEU A 268 -5.16 23.61 -9.09
C LEU A 268 -5.08 22.42 -8.11
N SER A 269 -6.17 22.08 -7.48
CA SER A 269 -6.25 20.93 -6.57
C SER A 269 -5.92 19.63 -7.30
N PHE A 270 -6.51 19.42 -8.48
CA PHE A 270 -6.20 18.25 -9.30
C PHE A 270 -4.70 18.19 -9.66
N ALA A 271 -4.10 19.30 -10.08
CA ALA A 271 -2.70 19.38 -10.43
C ALA A 271 -1.79 19.06 -9.22
N VAL A 272 -2.11 19.60 -8.04
CA VAL A 272 -1.35 19.35 -6.81
C VAL A 272 -1.48 17.88 -6.36
N PHE A 273 -2.69 17.30 -6.40
CA PHE A 273 -2.88 15.88 -6.10
C PHE A 273 -2.20 14.98 -7.12
N PHE A 274 -2.16 15.37 -8.39
CA PHE A 274 -1.46 14.65 -9.44
C PHE A 274 0.06 14.62 -9.19
N ILE A 275 0.68 15.78 -8.92
CA ILE A 275 2.11 15.87 -8.63
C ILE A 275 2.44 15.09 -7.36
N GLY A 276 1.66 15.28 -6.29
CA GLY A 276 1.80 14.54 -5.05
C GLY A 276 1.66 13.03 -5.27
N GLY A 277 0.66 12.60 -6.04
CA GLY A 277 0.43 11.20 -6.40
C GLY A 277 1.57 10.60 -7.21
N PHE A 278 2.15 11.36 -8.15
CA PHE A 278 3.30 10.91 -8.92
C PHE A 278 4.52 10.63 -8.03
N ILE A 279 4.83 11.53 -7.10
CA ILE A 279 5.90 11.34 -6.13
C ILE A 279 5.59 10.14 -5.21
N GLN A 280 4.34 10.07 -4.74
CA GLN A 280 3.87 9.03 -3.84
C GLN A 280 3.97 7.62 -4.43
N ALA A 281 3.78 7.47 -5.75
CA ALA A 281 3.98 6.19 -6.43
C ALA A 281 5.41 5.64 -6.20
N TYR A 282 6.42 6.49 -6.22
CA TYR A 282 7.82 6.09 -5.98
C TYR A 282 8.16 5.95 -4.49
N VAL A 283 7.53 6.74 -3.63
CA VAL A 283 7.63 6.57 -2.17
C VAL A 283 7.11 5.19 -1.77
N HIS A 284 5.92 4.80 -2.24
CA HIS A 284 5.36 3.49 -1.97
C HIS A 284 6.19 2.36 -2.59
N LEU A 285 6.71 2.57 -3.80
CA LEU A 285 7.57 1.58 -4.44
C LEU A 285 8.85 1.33 -3.62
N SER A 286 9.40 2.37 -3.00
CA SER A 286 10.63 2.24 -2.18
C SER A 286 10.44 1.33 -0.97
N THR A 287 9.23 1.25 -0.41
CA THR A 287 8.92 0.43 0.77
C THR A 287 9.01 -1.07 0.51
N LEU A 288 8.86 -1.47 -0.75
CA LEU A 288 8.94 -2.88 -1.13
C LEU A 288 10.36 -3.46 -0.97
N PHE A 289 11.41 -2.65 -1.11
CA PHE A 289 12.79 -3.13 -1.11
C PHE A 289 13.31 -3.58 0.25
N PRO A 290 13.07 -2.88 1.37
CA PRO A 290 13.41 -3.39 2.70
C PRO A 290 12.73 -4.73 3.03
N LEU A 291 11.46 -4.89 2.67
CA LEU A 291 10.71 -6.13 2.85
C LEU A 291 11.23 -7.28 1.99
N TYR A 292 11.74 -6.98 0.79
CA TYR A 292 12.43 -7.95 -0.05
C TYR A 292 13.67 -8.54 0.62
N TYR A 293 14.47 -7.72 1.31
CA TYR A 293 15.62 -8.21 2.07
C TYR A 293 15.21 -8.94 3.35
N ALA A 294 14.12 -8.54 4.00
CA ALA A 294 13.56 -9.29 5.12
C ALA A 294 13.11 -10.69 4.68
N TYR A 295 12.41 -10.79 3.54
CA TYR A 295 12.06 -12.07 2.93
C TYR A 295 13.29 -12.93 2.66
N GLY A 296 14.34 -12.37 2.04
CA GLY A 296 15.58 -13.09 1.73
C GLY A 296 16.31 -13.59 2.99
N THR A 297 16.31 -12.79 4.05
CA THR A 297 16.91 -13.17 5.35
C THR A 297 16.16 -14.34 6.00
N ILE A 298 14.82 -14.31 5.99
CA ILE A 298 14.00 -15.40 6.55
C ILE A 298 14.24 -16.69 5.76
N ARG A 299 14.26 -16.61 4.45
CA ARG A 299 14.51 -17.76 3.58
C ARG A 299 15.91 -18.36 3.82
N ALA A 300 16.95 -17.54 3.90
CA ALA A 300 18.31 -18.00 4.21
C ALA A 300 18.41 -18.69 5.57
N ASN A 301 17.72 -18.18 6.59
CA ASN A 301 17.68 -18.80 7.91
C ASN A 301 16.96 -20.16 7.89
N GLU A 302 15.91 -20.31 7.10
CA GLU A 302 15.19 -21.58 6.96
C GLU A 302 15.98 -22.63 6.18
N GLU A 303 16.67 -22.22 5.12
CA GLU A 303 17.54 -23.10 4.35
C GLU A 303 18.68 -23.62 5.24
N GLY A 304 19.35 -22.74 6.00
CA GLY A 304 20.40 -23.15 6.95
C GLY A 304 19.92 -24.07 8.07
N ARG A 305 18.68 -23.90 8.56
CA ARG A 305 18.08 -24.84 9.53
C ARG A 305 17.82 -26.22 8.95
N ARG A 306 17.40 -26.31 7.68
CA ARG A 306 17.15 -27.59 7.00
C ARG A 306 18.45 -28.35 6.78
N GLU A 307 19.51 -27.66 6.38
CA GLU A 307 20.82 -28.25 6.19
C GLU A 307 21.39 -28.79 7.50
N SER A 308 21.30 -28.01 8.60
CA SER A 308 21.78 -28.46 9.92
C SER A 308 20.94 -29.59 10.52
N GLY A 309 19.62 -29.65 10.23
CA GLY A 309 18.76 -30.75 10.68
C GLY A 309 18.87 -32.02 9.83
N ALA A 310 19.42 -31.95 8.62
CA ALA A 310 19.63 -33.10 7.74
C ALA A 310 20.97 -33.80 8.04
N THR A 311 21.86 -33.14 8.79
CA THR A 311 23.21 -33.67 9.20
C THR A 311 23.22 -34.25 10.61
N ALA A 312 22.11 -34.15 11.35
CA ALA A 312 21.92 -34.74 12.68
C ALA A 312 21.04 -36.01 12.61
#